data_4cdb4c44b2dd5b4ca943fb40637ce268
#
_entry.id   4cdb4c44b2dd5b4ca943fb40637ce268
#
_cell.length_a   1.000
_cell.length_b   1.000
_cell.length_c   1.000
_cell.angle_alpha   90.00
_cell.angle_beta   90.00
_cell.angle_gamma   90.00
#
_symmetry.space_group_name_H-M   'P 1'
#
loop_
_entity.id
_entity.type
_entity.pdbx_description
1 polymer ?
#
loop_
_entity_poly.entity_id
_entity_poly.type
_entity_poly.pdbx_seq_one_letter_code
_entity_poly.pdbx_strand_id
1 'polypeptide(L)'
;MERLPAFRDFYPEPLPHPDVWSADARQHIFETWRGTARRYGFREYDGPPLETLELFTKKSGDEIVGQLYNFTDKGDRAVALRPEMTPTLARMVAAHERNYKKPIKWFAIPQLFRYERAQKGRLREHFQFNADIIGESDLAADAELIALLIDTLRAFGLTAKDFIIRLSSRNAWQEFYKRGVRGAEHGTDGEYQFFQIIDKLERTPVEESKK
;
A
#
# COMPACT_ATOMS: atom_id res chain seq x y z
N MET A 1 -22.60 23.44 6.30
CA MET A 1 -22.51 21.97 6.22
C MET A 1 -21.16 21.55 6.72
N GLU A 2 -21.11 20.53 7.57
CA GLU A 2 -19.87 19.98 8.09
C GLU A 2 -19.32 18.90 7.14
N ARG A 3 -17.99 18.79 7.09
CA ARG A 3 -17.29 17.73 6.39
C ARG A 3 -17.49 16.38 7.10
N LEU A 4 -17.48 15.29 6.36
CA LEU A 4 -17.49 13.96 6.97
C LEU A 4 -16.27 13.77 7.90
N PRO A 5 -16.46 13.16 9.08
CA PRO A 5 -15.35 12.90 10.01
C PRO A 5 -14.23 12.08 9.39
N ALA A 6 -12.99 12.47 9.68
CA ALA A 6 -11.77 11.81 9.20
C ALA A 6 -11.51 11.91 7.67
N PHE A 7 -12.06 12.94 7.04
CA PHE A 7 -11.71 13.40 5.69
C PHE A 7 -11.03 14.78 5.74
N ARG A 8 -10.40 15.19 4.64
CA ARG A 8 -9.67 16.47 4.55
C ARG A 8 -10.17 17.31 3.40
N ASP A 9 -10.23 18.61 3.63
CA ASP A 9 -10.32 19.61 2.58
C ASP A 9 -8.93 20.18 2.31
N PHE A 10 -8.59 20.38 1.05
CA PHE A 10 -7.32 20.95 0.63
C PHE A 10 -7.55 22.32 0.02
N TYR A 11 -6.96 23.33 0.61
CA TYR A 11 -7.12 24.72 0.21
C TYR A 11 -5.90 25.20 -0.58
N PRO A 12 -6.08 26.07 -1.61
CA PRO A 12 -4.98 26.59 -2.43
C PRO A 12 -4.04 27.48 -1.62
N GLU A 13 -4.56 28.15 -0.60
CA GLU A 13 -3.78 28.98 0.31
C GLU A 13 -3.89 28.44 1.72
N PRO A 14 -2.74 28.25 2.42
CA PRO A 14 -2.78 27.79 3.80
C PRO A 14 -3.41 28.84 4.70
N LEU A 15 -4.54 28.49 5.32
CA LEU A 15 -5.12 29.27 6.39
C LEU A 15 -4.45 28.89 7.72
N PRO A 16 -4.25 29.81 8.66
CA PRO A 16 -3.64 29.52 9.95
C PRO A 16 -4.62 28.80 10.89
N HIS A 17 -5.03 27.60 10.49
CA HIS A 17 -5.98 26.77 11.24
C HIS A 17 -5.53 25.30 11.20
N PRO A 18 -5.55 24.57 12.32
CA PRO A 18 -5.02 23.20 12.42
C PRO A 18 -5.73 22.18 11.53
N ASP A 19 -6.98 22.44 11.12
CA ASP A 19 -7.78 21.53 10.30
C ASP A 19 -7.73 21.89 8.79
N VAL A 20 -6.86 22.80 8.41
CA VAL A 20 -6.67 23.23 7.02
C VAL A 20 -5.45 22.57 6.42
N TRP A 21 -5.64 21.90 5.29
CA TRP A 21 -4.59 21.22 4.56
C TRP A 21 -4.25 21.99 3.28
N SER A 22 -2.96 22.18 3.00
CA SER A 22 -2.50 22.88 1.81
C SER A 22 -2.62 22.00 0.56
N ALA A 23 -3.33 22.51 -0.45
CA ALA A 23 -3.37 21.90 -1.78
C ALA A 23 -2.00 21.96 -2.46
N ASP A 24 -1.26 23.07 -2.27
CA ASP A 24 0.08 23.24 -2.85
C ASP A 24 1.10 22.27 -2.26
N ALA A 25 1.05 22.05 -0.94
CA ALA A 25 1.90 21.04 -0.30
C ALA A 25 1.59 19.63 -0.81
N ARG A 26 0.30 19.28 -0.96
CA ARG A 26 -0.10 18.00 -1.56
C ARG A 26 0.40 17.89 -3.00
N GLN A 27 0.24 18.92 -3.81
CA GLN A 27 0.69 18.93 -5.21
C GLN A 27 2.21 18.78 -5.30
N HIS A 28 2.97 19.48 -4.46
CA HIS A 28 4.43 19.32 -4.38
C HIS A 28 4.84 17.88 -4.08
N ILE A 29 4.16 17.22 -3.13
CA ILE A 29 4.39 15.80 -2.81
C ILE A 29 4.14 14.93 -4.06
N PHE A 30 3.01 15.12 -4.74
CA PHE A 30 2.66 14.34 -5.92
C PHE A 30 3.63 14.53 -7.08
N GLU A 31 4.06 15.77 -7.33
CA GLU A 31 5.05 16.07 -8.36
C GLU A 31 6.41 15.45 -8.05
N THR A 32 6.83 15.48 -6.80
CA THR A 32 8.06 14.83 -6.35
C THR A 32 8.01 13.33 -6.58
N TRP A 33 6.91 12.66 -6.24
CA TRP A 33 6.68 11.24 -6.52
C TRP A 33 6.70 10.93 -8.01
N ARG A 34 5.96 11.71 -8.82
CA ARG A 34 5.95 11.57 -10.29
C ARG A 34 7.33 11.74 -10.89
N GLY A 35 8.03 12.79 -10.47
CA GLY A 35 9.38 13.09 -10.97
C GLY A 35 10.34 11.95 -10.69
N THR A 36 10.31 11.39 -9.48
CA THR A 36 11.16 10.26 -9.12
C THR A 36 10.77 9.00 -9.89
N ALA A 37 9.51 8.62 -9.94
CA ALA A 37 9.05 7.45 -10.67
C ALA A 37 9.44 7.50 -12.17
N ARG A 38 9.28 8.65 -12.81
CA ARG A 38 9.64 8.84 -14.22
C ARG A 38 11.14 8.68 -14.48
N ARG A 39 12.02 9.12 -13.57
CA ARG A 39 13.48 8.90 -13.68
C ARG A 39 13.84 7.42 -13.68
N TYR A 40 13.06 6.57 -13.00
CA TYR A 40 13.20 5.11 -13.00
C TYR A 40 12.46 4.42 -14.15
N GLY A 41 11.88 5.19 -15.09
CA GLY A 41 11.18 4.67 -16.25
C GLY A 41 9.77 4.13 -15.95
N PHE A 42 9.21 4.42 -14.80
CA PHE A 42 7.82 4.07 -14.49
C PHE A 42 6.84 4.99 -15.23
N ARG A 43 5.71 4.41 -15.64
CA ARG A 43 4.60 5.12 -16.30
C ARG A 43 3.41 5.21 -15.36
N GLU A 44 2.80 6.38 -15.29
CA GLU A 44 1.62 6.61 -14.45
C GLU A 44 0.40 5.91 -15.04
N TYR A 45 -0.35 5.23 -14.19
CA TYR A 45 -1.67 4.67 -14.50
C TYR A 45 -2.67 5.10 -13.44
N ASP A 46 -3.95 5.00 -13.74
CA ASP A 46 -5.02 5.12 -12.78
C ASP A 46 -6.15 4.15 -13.13
N GLY A 47 -6.99 3.89 -12.17
CA GLY A 47 -8.22 3.11 -12.30
C GLY A 47 -9.36 3.79 -11.55
N PRO A 48 -10.59 3.33 -11.71
CA PRO A 48 -11.73 3.94 -11.06
C PRO A 48 -11.61 3.84 -9.52
N PRO A 49 -11.99 4.88 -8.77
CA PRO A 49 -12.04 4.81 -7.31
C PRO A 49 -13.14 3.87 -6.79
N LEU A 50 -14.14 3.58 -7.63
CA LEU A 50 -15.26 2.69 -7.34
C LEU A 50 -15.12 1.43 -8.18
N GLU A 51 -15.11 0.28 -7.52
CA GLU A 51 -14.99 -1.05 -8.13
C GLU A 51 -16.09 -1.97 -7.60
N THR A 52 -16.24 -3.14 -8.20
CA THR A 52 -17.13 -4.18 -7.64
C THR A 52 -16.59 -4.65 -6.30
N LEU A 53 -17.46 -4.88 -5.32
CA LEU A 53 -17.09 -5.39 -3.99
C LEU A 53 -16.32 -6.73 -4.10
N GLU A 54 -16.72 -7.57 -5.06
CA GLU A 54 -16.12 -8.87 -5.34
C GLU A 54 -14.60 -8.78 -5.62
N LEU A 55 -14.14 -7.69 -6.27
CA LEU A 55 -12.71 -7.51 -6.55
C LEU A 55 -11.86 -7.51 -5.27
N PHE A 56 -12.39 -6.95 -4.19
CA PHE A 56 -11.68 -6.84 -2.92
C PHE A 56 -11.87 -8.10 -2.05
N THR A 57 -13.07 -8.69 -2.04
CA THR A 57 -13.33 -9.90 -1.24
C THR A 57 -12.57 -11.13 -1.77
N LYS A 58 -12.36 -11.25 -3.08
CA LYS A 58 -11.53 -12.32 -3.67
C LYS A 58 -10.08 -12.32 -3.16
N LYS A 59 -9.54 -11.14 -2.83
CA LYS A 59 -8.17 -11.04 -2.31
C LYS A 59 -8.09 -11.26 -0.80
N SER A 60 -9.00 -10.64 -0.05
CA SER A 60 -8.86 -10.44 1.40
C SER A 60 -9.90 -11.18 2.24
N GLY A 61 -10.80 -11.94 1.58
CA GLY A 61 -11.92 -12.59 2.26
C GLY A 61 -13.03 -11.63 2.68
N ASP A 62 -14.07 -12.15 3.29
CA ASP A 62 -15.26 -11.38 3.66
C ASP A 62 -15.02 -10.44 4.86
N GLU A 63 -13.99 -10.68 5.65
CA GLU A 63 -13.64 -9.82 6.81
C GLU A 63 -13.34 -8.37 6.43
N ILE A 64 -12.85 -8.14 5.19
CA ILE A 64 -12.55 -6.79 4.72
C ILE A 64 -13.79 -5.93 4.55
N VAL A 65 -14.96 -6.53 4.32
CA VAL A 65 -16.22 -5.80 4.05
C VAL A 65 -16.55 -4.78 5.14
N GLY A 66 -16.27 -5.12 6.40
CA GLY A 66 -16.43 -4.22 7.54
C GLY A 66 -15.51 -2.99 7.53
N GLN A 67 -14.45 -3.02 6.72
CA GLN A 67 -13.46 -1.95 6.59
C GLN A 67 -13.61 -1.14 5.28
N LEU A 68 -14.63 -1.45 4.47
CA LEU A 68 -14.87 -0.80 3.19
C LEU A 68 -16.01 0.22 3.27
N TYR A 69 -15.90 1.27 2.48
CA TYR A 69 -17.06 2.05 2.06
C TYR A 69 -17.73 1.30 0.91
N ASN A 70 -18.77 0.54 1.22
CA ASN A 70 -19.50 -0.27 0.25
C ASN A 70 -21.00 0.04 0.27
N PHE A 71 -21.65 -0.17 -0.86
CA PHE A 71 -23.09 0.05 -1.03
C PHE A 71 -23.58 -0.66 -2.30
N THR A 72 -24.90 -0.76 -2.44
CA THR A 72 -25.51 -1.20 -3.68
C THR A 72 -25.82 0.01 -4.55
N ASP A 73 -25.35 0.01 -5.79
CA ASP A 73 -25.61 1.09 -6.73
C ASP A 73 -27.03 1.00 -7.34
N LYS A 74 -27.41 1.99 -8.15
CA LYS A 74 -28.75 2.02 -8.79
C LYS A 74 -28.98 0.89 -9.80
N GLY A 75 -27.95 0.15 -10.18
CA GLY A 75 -28.02 -1.02 -11.06
C GLY A 75 -27.95 -2.33 -10.29
N ASP A 76 -28.25 -2.33 -8.99
CA ASP A 76 -28.24 -3.49 -8.08
C ASP A 76 -26.88 -4.20 -7.99
N ARG A 77 -25.77 -3.45 -8.21
CA ARG A 77 -24.41 -3.99 -8.10
C ARG A 77 -23.81 -3.64 -6.74
N ALA A 78 -23.27 -4.62 -6.05
CA ALA A 78 -22.47 -4.40 -4.86
C ALA A 78 -21.13 -3.77 -5.26
N VAL A 79 -20.85 -2.55 -4.79
CA VAL A 79 -19.67 -1.76 -5.12
C VAL A 79 -18.97 -1.26 -3.86
N ALA A 80 -17.69 -0.94 -3.98
CA ALA A 80 -16.92 -0.37 -2.88
C ALA A 80 -15.91 0.65 -3.38
N LEU A 81 -15.64 1.68 -2.56
CA LEU A 81 -14.49 2.55 -2.75
C LEU A 81 -13.19 1.78 -2.46
N ARG A 82 -12.21 1.93 -3.33
CA ARG A 82 -10.94 1.21 -3.25
C ARG A 82 -10.20 1.47 -1.94
N PRO A 83 -9.88 0.43 -1.12
CA PRO A 83 -9.06 0.56 0.08
C PRO A 83 -7.57 0.51 -0.21
N GLU A 84 -7.20 -0.01 -1.38
CA GLU A 84 -5.86 -0.21 -1.91
C GLU A 84 -5.89 -0.28 -3.44
N MET A 85 -4.74 -0.14 -4.09
CA MET A 85 -4.65 -0.09 -5.56
C MET A 85 -4.34 -1.45 -6.20
N THR A 86 -3.72 -2.36 -5.48
CA THR A 86 -3.23 -3.64 -6.02
C THR A 86 -4.31 -4.48 -6.73
N PRO A 87 -5.54 -4.66 -6.21
CA PRO A 87 -6.57 -5.41 -6.92
C PRO A 87 -6.98 -4.77 -8.25
N THR A 88 -7.12 -3.43 -8.28
CA THR A 88 -7.39 -2.70 -9.53
C THR A 88 -6.26 -2.88 -10.54
N LEU A 89 -5.00 -2.75 -10.11
CA LEU A 89 -3.83 -3.02 -10.97
C LEU A 89 -3.87 -4.44 -11.53
N ALA A 90 -4.08 -5.44 -10.68
CA ALA A 90 -4.12 -6.84 -11.10
C ALA A 90 -5.21 -7.07 -12.17
N ARG A 91 -6.40 -6.50 -11.99
CA ARG A 91 -7.49 -6.56 -12.97
C ARG A 91 -7.09 -5.91 -14.31
N MET A 92 -6.47 -4.72 -14.24
CA MET A 92 -6.05 -3.99 -15.45
C MET A 92 -4.97 -4.74 -16.22
N VAL A 93 -3.97 -5.27 -15.50
CA VAL A 93 -2.88 -6.04 -16.12
C VAL A 93 -3.42 -7.33 -16.71
N ALA A 94 -4.22 -8.10 -15.98
CA ALA A 94 -4.80 -9.35 -16.46
C ALA A 94 -5.63 -9.17 -17.75
N ALA A 95 -6.31 -8.04 -17.90
CA ALA A 95 -7.10 -7.74 -19.10
C ALA A 95 -6.25 -7.48 -20.35
N HIS A 96 -5.01 -6.97 -20.19
CA HIS A 96 -4.23 -6.45 -21.32
C HIS A 96 -2.74 -6.78 -21.27
N GLU A 97 -2.28 -7.72 -20.42
CA GLU A 97 -0.85 -8.01 -20.20
C GLU A 97 -0.07 -8.35 -21.48
N ARG A 98 -0.74 -9.02 -22.43
CA ARG A 98 -0.12 -9.43 -23.71
C ARG A 98 0.23 -8.25 -24.61
N ASN A 99 -0.38 -7.09 -24.37
CA ASN A 99 -0.17 -5.88 -25.17
C ASN A 99 1.03 -5.04 -24.67
N TYR A 100 1.62 -5.41 -23.53
CA TYR A 100 2.71 -4.67 -22.92
C TYR A 100 4.01 -5.47 -22.94
N LYS A 101 5.10 -4.79 -23.36
CA LYS A 101 6.45 -5.34 -23.23
C LYS A 101 6.82 -5.44 -21.74
N LYS A 102 7.36 -6.57 -21.34
CA LYS A 102 7.85 -6.80 -19.97
C LYS A 102 9.32 -6.38 -19.84
N PRO A 103 9.77 -5.94 -18.65
CA PRO A 103 8.96 -5.71 -17.46
C PRO A 103 8.01 -4.51 -17.63
N ILE A 104 6.79 -4.64 -17.09
CA ILE A 104 5.85 -3.53 -16.98
C ILE A 104 6.21 -2.77 -15.70
N LYS A 105 6.55 -1.49 -15.83
CA LYS A 105 6.90 -0.60 -14.71
C LYS A 105 5.85 0.50 -14.62
N TRP A 106 4.91 0.33 -13.72
CA TRP A 106 3.80 1.26 -13.54
C TRP A 106 3.76 1.84 -12.13
N PHE A 107 3.27 3.06 -12.01
CA PHE A 107 3.00 3.68 -10.72
C PHE A 107 1.65 4.40 -10.73
N ALA A 108 1.07 4.56 -9.56
CA ALA A 108 -0.14 5.34 -9.34
C ALA A 108 -0.06 6.14 -8.02
N ILE A 109 -0.84 7.22 -7.95
CA ILE A 109 -1.01 8.04 -6.73
C ILE A 109 -2.50 8.10 -6.39
N PRO A 110 -3.11 6.96 -6.07
CA PRO A 110 -4.54 6.90 -5.80
C PRO A 110 -4.90 7.57 -4.46
N GLN A 111 -6.11 8.15 -4.42
CA GLN A 111 -6.83 8.34 -3.18
C GLN A 111 -7.49 7.02 -2.80
N LEU A 112 -7.28 6.58 -1.56
CA LEU A 112 -7.74 5.32 -1.00
C LEU A 112 -8.64 5.58 0.19
N PHE A 113 -9.57 4.65 0.46
CA PHE A 113 -10.63 4.83 1.45
C PHE A 113 -10.74 3.61 2.36
N ARG A 114 -10.71 3.82 3.69
CA ARG A 114 -10.89 2.73 4.67
C ARG A 114 -11.83 3.17 5.78
N TYR A 115 -12.90 2.44 5.98
CA TYR A 115 -13.85 2.67 7.06
C TYR A 115 -13.32 2.10 8.37
N GLU A 116 -12.21 2.65 8.85
CA GLU A 116 -11.60 2.27 10.10
C GLU A 116 -11.92 3.29 11.21
N ARG A 117 -11.71 2.87 12.46
CA ARG A 117 -11.80 3.81 13.60
C ARG A 117 -10.74 4.90 13.44
N ALA A 118 -11.19 6.15 13.34
CA ALA A 118 -10.29 7.29 13.24
C ALA A 118 -9.40 7.38 14.50
N GLN A 119 -8.11 7.59 14.28
CA GLN A 119 -7.08 7.78 15.32
C GLN A 119 -6.16 8.93 14.89
N LYS A 120 -5.35 9.45 15.82
CA LYS A 120 -4.34 10.46 15.49
C LYS A 120 -3.42 9.94 14.38
N GLY A 121 -3.38 10.65 13.25
CA GLY A 121 -2.59 10.27 12.07
C GLY A 121 -3.22 9.17 11.18
N ARG A 122 -4.41 8.64 11.52
CA ARG A 122 -5.11 7.63 10.73
C ARG A 122 -6.50 8.13 10.35
N LEU A 123 -6.61 8.59 9.11
CA LEU A 123 -7.85 9.09 8.52
C LEU A 123 -8.57 7.98 7.74
N ARG A 124 -9.80 8.27 7.31
CA ARG A 124 -10.59 7.37 6.47
C ARG A 124 -10.30 7.50 4.98
N GLU A 125 -9.45 8.46 4.64
CA GLU A 125 -8.87 8.64 3.31
C GLU A 125 -7.37 8.86 3.41
N HIS A 126 -6.63 8.41 2.41
CA HIS A 126 -5.21 8.71 2.27
C HIS A 126 -4.78 8.64 0.80
N PHE A 127 -3.70 9.32 0.48
CA PHE A 127 -3.01 9.13 -0.80
C PHE A 127 -1.83 8.21 -0.60
N GLN A 128 -1.54 7.40 -1.59
CA GLN A 128 -0.44 6.45 -1.52
C GLN A 128 0.33 6.48 -2.84
N PHE A 129 1.66 6.47 -2.77
CA PHE A 129 2.51 6.23 -3.93
C PHE A 129 2.71 4.74 -4.08
N ASN A 130 2.12 4.16 -5.11
CA ASN A 130 2.27 2.75 -5.48
C ASN A 130 3.17 2.66 -6.70
N ALA A 131 4.17 1.78 -6.67
CA ALA A 131 5.03 1.47 -7.80
C ALA A 131 5.21 -0.04 -7.92
N ASP A 132 5.01 -0.57 -9.10
CA ASP A 132 4.97 -2.00 -9.36
C ASP A 132 5.83 -2.35 -10.58
N ILE A 133 6.62 -3.42 -10.46
CA ILE A 133 7.35 -4.06 -11.57
C ILE A 133 6.73 -5.44 -11.80
N ILE A 134 6.23 -5.68 -13.01
CA ILE A 134 5.50 -6.91 -13.34
C ILE A 134 6.19 -7.62 -14.50
N GLY A 135 6.41 -8.93 -14.32
CA GLY A 135 7.03 -9.77 -15.36
C GLY A 135 8.55 -9.73 -15.35
N GLU A 136 9.16 -9.42 -14.20
CA GLU A 136 10.56 -9.58 -13.90
C GLU A 136 10.71 -10.46 -12.65
N SER A 137 11.59 -11.44 -12.71
CA SER A 137 11.87 -12.36 -11.60
C SER A 137 13.28 -12.20 -11.01
N ASP A 138 14.10 -11.34 -11.60
CA ASP A 138 15.44 -11.05 -11.10
C ASP A 138 15.38 -10.17 -9.85
N LEU A 139 16.23 -10.44 -8.87
CA LEU A 139 16.39 -9.64 -7.65
C LEU A 139 16.72 -8.17 -7.92
N ALA A 140 17.21 -7.86 -9.12
CA ALA A 140 17.43 -6.48 -9.55
C ALA A 140 16.14 -5.64 -9.54
N ALA A 141 14.97 -6.26 -9.77
CA ALA A 141 13.68 -5.56 -9.68
C ALA A 141 13.37 -5.11 -8.24
N ASP A 142 13.63 -5.97 -7.25
CA ASP A 142 13.48 -5.61 -5.83
C ASP A 142 14.46 -4.50 -5.44
N ALA A 143 15.71 -4.60 -5.87
CA ALA A 143 16.73 -3.57 -5.63
C ALA A 143 16.35 -2.23 -6.26
N GLU A 144 15.75 -2.24 -7.45
CA GLU A 144 15.26 -1.02 -8.13
C GLU A 144 14.12 -0.36 -7.35
N LEU A 145 13.16 -1.13 -6.84
CA LEU A 145 12.07 -0.59 -6.01
C LEU A 145 12.60 0.02 -4.70
N ILE A 146 13.59 -0.61 -4.08
CA ILE A 146 14.25 -0.07 -2.89
C ILE A 146 14.98 1.24 -3.23
N ALA A 147 15.70 1.29 -4.33
CA ALA A 147 16.39 2.49 -4.79
C ALA A 147 15.38 3.62 -5.10
N LEU A 148 14.26 3.30 -5.77
CA LEU A 148 13.17 4.25 -6.00
C LEU A 148 12.63 4.83 -4.68
N LEU A 149 12.41 4.01 -3.66
CA LEU A 149 11.96 4.45 -2.34
C LEU A 149 12.97 5.40 -1.71
N ILE A 150 14.26 5.03 -1.70
CA ILE A 150 15.34 5.84 -1.14
C ILE A 150 15.41 7.20 -1.86
N ASP A 151 15.41 7.20 -3.18
CA ASP A 151 15.51 8.44 -3.96
C ASP A 151 14.26 9.30 -3.84
N THR A 152 13.10 8.69 -3.61
CA THR A 152 11.87 9.42 -3.29
C THR A 152 12.00 10.16 -1.95
N LEU A 153 12.53 9.51 -0.91
CA LEU A 153 12.76 10.14 0.38
C LEU A 153 13.83 11.25 0.29
N ARG A 154 14.91 11.00 -0.45
CA ARG A 154 15.96 12.00 -0.71
C ARG A 154 15.44 13.22 -1.48
N ALA A 155 14.50 13.04 -2.38
CA ALA A 155 13.89 14.14 -3.13
C ALA A 155 13.10 15.11 -2.22
N PHE A 156 12.69 14.67 -1.02
CA PHE A 156 12.16 15.51 0.05
C PHE A 156 13.22 16.09 0.99
N GLY A 157 14.51 15.91 0.69
CA GLY A 157 15.62 16.41 1.50
C GLY A 157 16.01 15.49 2.68
N LEU A 158 15.40 14.30 2.79
CA LEU A 158 15.76 13.33 3.83
C LEU A 158 17.11 12.66 3.53
N THR A 159 17.83 12.33 4.58
CA THR A 159 19.16 11.73 4.52
C THR A 159 19.21 10.39 5.26
N ALA A 160 20.31 9.67 5.19
CA ALA A 160 20.53 8.43 5.94
C ALA A 160 20.42 8.60 7.47
N LYS A 161 20.36 9.83 7.98
CA LYS A 161 20.13 10.11 9.42
C LYS A 161 18.65 10.13 9.78
N ASP A 162 17.77 10.32 8.77
CA ASP A 162 16.34 10.55 8.97
C ASP A 162 15.49 9.28 8.78
N PHE A 163 16.05 8.26 8.09
CA PHE A 163 15.31 7.01 7.84
C PHE A 163 16.23 5.80 7.72
N ILE A 164 15.65 4.63 7.97
CA ILE A 164 16.25 3.31 7.78
C ILE A 164 15.34 2.48 6.89
N ILE A 165 15.90 1.82 5.88
CA ILE A 165 15.17 0.82 5.09
C ILE A 165 15.30 -0.54 5.76
N ARG A 166 14.17 -1.13 6.13
CA ARG A 166 14.10 -2.47 6.70
C ARG A 166 13.60 -3.44 5.64
N LEU A 167 14.40 -4.46 5.38
CA LEU A 167 14.04 -5.54 4.48
C LEU A 167 13.60 -6.75 5.27
N SER A 168 12.46 -7.32 4.90
CA SER A 168 12.00 -8.60 5.43
C SER A 168 11.79 -9.55 4.26
N SER A 169 12.45 -10.70 4.29
CA SER A 169 12.29 -11.77 3.32
C SER A 169 11.48 -12.90 3.94
N ARG A 170 10.29 -13.16 3.39
CA ARG A 170 9.46 -14.26 3.84
C ARG A 170 10.16 -15.61 3.68
N ASN A 171 10.90 -15.78 2.57
CA ASN A 171 11.67 -17.00 2.32
C ASN A 171 12.78 -17.18 3.36
N ALA A 172 13.49 -16.12 3.74
CA ALA A 172 14.53 -16.20 4.77
C ALA A 172 13.94 -16.57 6.13
N TRP A 173 12.80 -15.99 6.51
CA TRP A 173 12.10 -16.33 7.74
C TRP A 173 11.55 -17.76 7.71
N GLN A 174 11.07 -18.23 6.57
CA GLN A 174 10.60 -19.62 6.41
C GLN A 174 11.75 -20.62 6.57
N GLU A 175 12.91 -20.35 5.97
CA GLU A 175 14.11 -21.18 6.16
C GLU A 175 14.59 -21.15 7.63
N PHE A 176 14.53 -20.01 8.27
CA PHE A 176 14.84 -19.90 9.71
C PHE A 176 13.86 -20.75 10.55
N TYR A 177 12.57 -20.68 10.29
CA TYR A 177 11.55 -21.48 10.95
C TYR A 177 11.81 -22.98 10.79
N LYS A 178 12.04 -23.44 9.56
CA LYS A 178 12.34 -24.85 9.26
C LYS A 178 13.59 -25.37 9.99
N ARG A 179 14.62 -24.53 10.13
CA ARG A 179 15.87 -24.91 10.84
C ARG A 179 15.72 -24.87 12.37
N GLY A 180 14.91 -23.96 12.88
CA GLY A 180 14.74 -23.72 14.30
C GLY A 180 13.73 -24.61 15.01
N VAL A 181 12.73 -25.09 14.27
CA VAL A 181 11.62 -25.89 14.83
C VAL A 181 11.71 -27.32 14.32
N ARG A 182 11.93 -28.30 15.24
CA ARG A 182 11.93 -29.72 14.86
C ARG A 182 10.55 -30.14 14.38
N GLY A 183 10.47 -30.73 13.19
CA GLY A 183 9.22 -31.15 12.59
C GLY A 183 8.39 -30.01 11.95
N ALA A 184 9.03 -28.85 11.69
CA ALA A 184 8.38 -27.76 10.99
C ALA A 184 8.01 -28.19 9.56
N GLU A 185 6.72 -28.18 9.26
CA GLU A 185 6.19 -28.40 7.92
C GLU A 185 5.64 -27.10 7.34
N HIS A 186 5.69 -26.99 6.00
CA HIS A 186 5.13 -25.83 5.30
C HIS A 186 3.59 -25.87 5.33
N GLY A 187 2.97 -24.70 5.53
CA GLY A 187 1.51 -24.56 5.54
C GLY A 187 0.84 -25.01 6.84
N THR A 188 1.60 -25.19 7.92
CA THR A 188 1.04 -25.55 9.24
C THR A 188 0.60 -24.34 10.05
N ASP A 189 -0.30 -24.57 11.02
CA ASP A 189 -0.70 -23.55 11.99
C ASP A 189 0.50 -22.93 12.73
N GLY A 190 1.53 -23.72 13.02
CA GLY A 190 2.76 -23.27 13.66
C GLY A 190 3.53 -22.27 12.81
N GLU A 191 3.64 -22.50 11.51
CA GLU A 191 4.24 -21.54 10.56
C GLU A 191 3.44 -20.24 10.51
N TYR A 192 2.12 -20.34 10.46
CA TYR A 192 1.24 -19.16 10.48
C TYR A 192 1.40 -18.33 11.76
N GLN A 193 1.42 -18.98 12.92
CA GLN A 193 1.67 -18.32 14.22
C GLN A 193 3.05 -17.67 14.28
N PHE A 194 4.08 -18.34 13.78
CA PHE A 194 5.43 -17.78 13.69
C PHE A 194 5.44 -16.48 12.89
N PHE A 195 4.82 -16.43 11.71
CA PHE A 195 4.74 -15.21 10.92
C PHE A 195 3.95 -14.11 11.60
N GLN A 196 2.88 -14.43 12.33
CA GLN A 196 2.15 -13.45 13.13
C GLN A 196 3.01 -12.83 14.24
N ILE A 197 3.90 -13.61 14.85
CA ILE A 197 4.86 -13.12 15.85
C ILE A 197 5.89 -12.20 15.19
N ILE A 198 6.47 -12.63 14.06
CA ILE A 198 7.45 -11.81 13.30
C ILE A 198 6.86 -10.47 12.90
N ASP A 199 5.64 -10.43 12.41
CA ASP A 199 4.96 -9.18 12.00
C ASP A 199 4.70 -8.21 13.18
N LYS A 200 4.67 -8.73 14.40
CA LYS A 200 4.47 -7.96 15.63
C LYS A 200 5.73 -7.73 16.45
N LEU A 201 6.84 -8.38 16.11
CA LEU A 201 8.06 -8.45 16.93
C LEU A 201 8.58 -7.10 17.42
N GLU A 202 8.46 -6.06 16.58
CA GLU A 202 8.89 -4.70 16.92
C GLU A 202 7.91 -3.90 17.76
N ARG A 203 6.66 -4.35 17.83
CA ARG A 203 5.56 -3.68 18.53
C ARG A 203 5.22 -4.36 19.85
N THR A 204 5.71 -5.58 20.04
CA THR A 204 5.43 -6.42 21.21
C THR A 204 6.67 -6.51 22.07
N PRO A 205 6.60 -6.28 23.38
CA PRO A 205 7.72 -6.51 24.29
C PRO A 205 8.25 -7.92 24.17
N VAL A 206 9.58 -8.10 24.23
CA VAL A 206 10.27 -9.40 24.06
C VAL A 206 9.72 -10.47 25.01
N GLU A 207 9.30 -10.08 26.20
CA GLU A 207 8.72 -10.99 27.21
C GLU A 207 7.35 -11.57 26.79
N GLU A 208 6.57 -10.83 26.02
CA GLU A 208 5.30 -11.31 25.48
C GLU A 208 5.46 -12.16 24.22
N SER A 209 6.54 -11.95 23.47
CA SER A 209 6.85 -12.73 22.27
C SER A 209 7.43 -14.11 22.58
N LYS A 210 7.78 -14.39 23.84
CA LYS A 210 8.33 -15.67 24.31
C LYS A 210 7.26 -16.66 24.78
N LYS A 211 6.01 -16.23 24.85
CA LYS A 211 4.86 -17.07 25.21
C LYS A 211 4.22 -17.67 23.98
#